data_52d908f112c1dceed05bec0d48aebcb4
#
_entry.id   52d908f112c1dceed05bec0d48aebcb4
#
_cell.length_a   1.000
_cell.length_b   1.000
_cell.length_c   1.000
_cell.angle_alpha   90.00
_cell.angle_beta   90.00
_cell.angle_gamma   90.00
#
_symmetry.space_group_name_H-M   'P 1'
#
loop_
_entity.id
_entity.type
_entity.pdbx_description
1 polymer ?
#
loop_
_entity_poly.entity_id
_entity_poly.type
_entity_poly.pdbx_seq_one_letter_code
_entity_poly.pdbx_strand_id
1 'polypeptide(L)'
;WYSKSENIDKAIEYNLLDCIECNCCSYVCPSYIPLVDYYQYSKSLYKQQVKEKQQTESARERYEFRELRLERNKRERAEMMEAKKIALKEKMARDKALKATVEAALKRVEAAKSAHGSQDDG
;
A
#
# COMPACT_ATOMS: atom_id res chain seq x y z
N TRP A 1 25.86 25.18 -29.62
CA TRP A 1 26.15 25.87 -28.35
C TRP A 1 25.51 25.13 -27.18
N TYR A 2 24.19 24.99 -27.16
CA TYR A 2 23.42 24.42 -26.06
C TYR A 2 23.81 22.97 -25.70
N SER A 3 24.09 22.13 -26.68
CA SER A 3 24.58 20.76 -26.46
C SER A 3 25.93 20.70 -25.75
N LYS A 4 26.83 21.67 -26.05
CA LYS A 4 28.14 21.80 -25.41
C LYS A 4 28.04 22.35 -23.98
N SER A 5 27.04 23.22 -23.70
CA SER A 5 26.79 23.82 -22.39
C SER A 5 25.89 22.95 -21.49
N GLU A 6 25.56 21.75 -21.90
CA GLU A 6 24.67 20.82 -21.19
C GLU A 6 23.25 21.37 -20.90
N ASN A 7 22.86 22.43 -21.62
CA ASN A 7 21.52 22.98 -21.53
C ASN A 7 20.58 22.19 -22.43
N ILE A 8 20.18 21.02 -21.94
CA ILE A 8 19.44 20.01 -22.70
C ILE A 8 18.04 20.52 -23.05
N ASP A 9 17.37 21.21 -22.12
CA ASP A 9 16.01 21.72 -22.33
C ASP A 9 15.95 22.67 -23.53
N LYS A 10 16.89 23.61 -23.63
CA LYS A 10 16.99 24.47 -24.80
C LYS A 10 17.40 23.75 -26.06
N ALA A 11 18.28 22.76 -25.97
CA ALA A 11 18.67 21.97 -27.14
C ALA A 11 17.47 21.20 -27.72
N ILE A 12 16.54 20.74 -26.87
CA ILE A 12 15.30 20.07 -27.28
C ILE A 12 14.34 21.07 -27.93
N GLU A 13 14.18 22.27 -27.35
CA GLU A 13 13.38 23.34 -27.93
C GLU A 13 13.82 23.68 -29.36
N TYR A 14 15.12 23.56 -29.65
CA TYR A 14 15.70 23.70 -31.00
C TYR A 14 15.72 22.37 -31.80
N ASN A 15 14.78 21.48 -31.54
CA ASN A 15 14.57 20.22 -32.28
C ASN A 15 15.79 19.28 -32.32
N LEU A 16 16.57 19.22 -31.24
CA LEU A 16 17.66 18.25 -31.14
C LEU A 16 17.24 16.81 -31.41
N LEU A 17 16.03 16.44 -31.01
CA LEU A 17 15.53 15.07 -31.16
C LEU A 17 15.25 14.68 -32.60
N ASP A 18 14.95 15.64 -33.48
CA ASP A 18 14.66 15.41 -34.90
C ASP A 18 15.93 15.22 -35.73
N CYS A 19 17.11 15.45 -35.15
CA CYS A 19 18.38 15.23 -35.81
C CYS A 19 18.60 13.73 -36.07
N ILE A 20 18.75 13.34 -37.36
CA ILE A 20 18.98 11.95 -37.76
C ILE A 20 20.46 11.50 -37.70
N GLU A 21 21.33 12.38 -37.22
CA GLU A 21 22.78 12.11 -37.02
C GLU A 21 23.51 11.72 -38.33
N CYS A 22 23.11 12.32 -39.44
CA CYS A 22 23.68 12.05 -40.76
C CYS A 22 25.14 12.51 -40.96
N ASN A 23 25.73 13.21 -39.98
CA ASN A 23 27.09 13.72 -39.96
C ASN A 23 27.42 14.81 -41.01
N CYS A 24 26.47 15.25 -41.83
CA CYS A 24 26.70 16.30 -42.83
C CYS A 24 27.18 17.62 -42.20
N CYS A 25 26.63 17.99 -41.05
CA CYS A 25 27.04 19.22 -40.34
C CYS A 25 28.48 19.18 -39.83
N SER A 26 28.98 18.01 -39.40
CA SER A 26 30.37 17.85 -39.00
C SER A 26 31.32 17.89 -40.23
N TYR A 27 30.90 17.32 -41.35
CA TYR A 27 31.66 17.29 -42.59
C TYR A 27 31.89 18.68 -43.19
N VAL A 28 30.87 19.55 -43.20
CA VAL A 28 30.95 20.90 -43.76
C VAL A 28 31.47 21.94 -42.74
N CYS A 29 31.74 21.55 -41.51
CA CYS A 29 32.16 22.46 -40.47
C CYS A 29 33.62 22.95 -40.73
N PRO A 30 33.85 24.25 -40.96
CA PRO A 30 35.19 24.75 -41.24
C PRO A 30 36.14 24.66 -40.03
N SER A 31 35.57 24.50 -38.83
CA SER A 31 36.30 24.37 -37.56
C SER A 31 36.52 22.92 -37.15
N TYR A 32 36.15 21.98 -37.97
CA TYR A 32 36.25 20.52 -37.70
C TYR A 32 35.67 20.07 -36.32
N ILE A 33 34.58 20.73 -35.90
CA ILE A 33 33.95 20.40 -34.64
C ILE A 33 33.09 19.14 -34.82
N PRO A 34 33.21 18.13 -33.94
CA PRO A 34 32.40 16.91 -34.01
C PRO A 34 30.97 17.15 -33.48
N LEU A 35 30.18 17.88 -34.28
CA LEU A 35 28.84 18.32 -33.87
C LEU A 35 27.90 17.16 -33.55
N VAL A 36 28.01 16.07 -34.28
CA VAL A 36 27.13 14.88 -34.09
C VAL A 36 27.41 14.23 -32.75
N ASP A 37 28.67 14.16 -32.33
CA ASP A 37 29.01 13.56 -31.02
C ASP A 37 28.38 14.35 -29.86
N TYR A 38 28.38 15.67 -29.95
CA TYR A 38 27.67 16.51 -28.97
C TYR A 38 26.18 16.30 -28.98
N TYR A 39 25.57 16.07 -30.13
CA TYR A 39 24.13 15.82 -30.23
C TYR A 39 23.79 14.43 -29.69
N GLN A 40 24.56 13.41 -29.97
CA GLN A 40 24.40 12.07 -29.43
C GLN A 40 24.54 12.07 -27.91
N TYR A 41 25.54 12.74 -27.39
CA TYR A 41 25.72 12.91 -25.95
C TYR A 41 24.50 13.57 -25.31
N SER A 42 24.05 14.71 -25.84
CA SER A 42 22.88 15.43 -25.32
C SER A 42 21.59 14.60 -25.38
N LYS A 43 21.39 13.83 -26.45
CA LYS A 43 20.27 12.90 -26.57
C LYS A 43 20.34 11.76 -25.54
N SER A 44 21.55 11.26 -25.27
CA SER A 44 21.75 10.20 -24.27
C SER A 44 21.41 10.70 -22.86
N LEU A 45 21.84 11.90 -22.51
CA LEU A 45 21.51 12.55 -21.24
C LEU A 45 19.99 12.78 -21.10
N TYR A 46 19.35 13.26 -22.16
CA TYR A 46 17.89 13.42 -22.15
C TYR A 46 17.14 12.10 -21.91
N LYS A 47 17.53 11.04 -22.63
CA LYS A 47 16.96 9.70 -22.44
C LYS A 47 17.13 9.20 -21.01
N GLN A 48 18.30 9.46 -20.42
CA GLN A 48 18.57 9.11 -19.04
C GLN A 48 17.65 9.88 -18.07
N GLN A 49 17.54 11.20 -18.24
CA GLN A 49 16.66 12.04 -17.40
C GLN A 49 15.19 11.61 -17.48
N VAL A 50 14.70 11.32 -18.69
CA VAL A 50 13.33 10.83 -18.89
C VAL A 50 13.12 9.49 -18.18
N LYS A 51 14.08 8.58 -18.32
CA LYS A 51 14.04 7.28 -17.66
C LYS A 51 14.05 7.41 -16.13
N GLU A 52 14.87 8.27 -15.59
CA GLU A 52 14.93 8.55 -14.14
C GLU A 52 13.62 9.14 -13.63
N LYS A 53 13.05 10.12 -14.35
CA LYS A 53 11.73 10.69 -14.01
C LYS A 53 10.63 9.61 -14.00
N GLN A 54 10.57 8.76 -15.01
CA GLN A 54 9.61 7.66 -15.08
C GLN A 54 9.79 6.64 -13.94
N GLN A 55 11.04 6.33 -13.60
CA GLN A 55 11.35 5.43 -12.49
C GLN A 55 10.94 6.01 -11.14
N THR A 56 11.22 7.29 -10.90
CA THR A 56 10.84 7.97 -9.67
C THR A 56 9.33 8.07 -9.54
N GLU A 57 8.63 8.40 -10.61
CA GLU A 57 7.16 8.50 -10.63
C GLU A 57 6.51 7.13 -10.36
N SER A 58 6.95 6.08 -11.05
CA SER A 58 6.45 4.72 -10.80
C SER A 58 6.81 4.18 -9.41
N ALA A 59 7.94 4.59 -8.85
CA ALA A 59 8.30 4.25 -7.47
C ALA A 59 7.38 4.95 -6.46
N ARG A 60 7.07 6.23 -6.72
CA ARG A 60 6.15 7.02 -5.90
C ARG A 60 4.74 6.43 -5.90
N GLU A 61 4.19 6.11 -7.07
CA GLU A 61 2.88 5.47 -7.20
C GLU A 61 2.81 4.13 -6.43
N ARG A 62 3.85 3.30 -6.55
CA ARG A 62 3.94 2.03 -5.81
C ARG A 62 4.00 2.25 -4.30
N TYR A 63 4.67 3.30 -3.84
CA TYR A 63 4.75 3.65 -2.44
C TYR A 63 3.38 4.09 -1.90
N GLU A 64 2.71 5.02 -2.58
CA GLU A 64 1.38 5.50 -2.22
C GLU A 64 0.35 4.35 -2.18
N PHE A 65 0.37 3.47 -3.18
CA PHE A 65 -0.48 2.29 -3.19
C PHE A 65 -0.20 1.32 -2.03
N ARG A 66 1.08 1.15 -1.67
CA ARG A 66 1.47 0.36 -0.50
C ARG A 66 0.93 0.95 0.79
N GLU A 67 1.03 2.27 0.98
CA GLU A 67 0.51 2.94 2.17
C GLU A 67 -1.01 2.76 2.30
N LEU A 68 -1.75 3.03 1.24
CA LEU A 68 -3.20 2.83 1.20
C LEU A 68 -3.59 1.39 1.55
N ARG A 69 -2.86 0.41 1.03
CA ARG A 69 -3.09 -1.01 1.35
C ARG A 69 -2.82 -1.33 2.81
N LEU A 70 -1.73 -0.79 3.37
CA LEU A 70 -1.39 -1.00 4.77
C LEU A 70 -2.42 -0.37 5.71
N GLU A 71 -2.89 0.81 5.38
CA GLU A 71 -3.92 1.52 6.15
C GLU A 71 -5.26 0.76 6.11
N ARG A 72 -5.68 0.31 4.93
CA ARG A 72 -6.86 -0.54 4.79
C ARG A 72 -6.74 -1.81 5.63
N ASN A 73 -5.62 -2.50 5.54
CA ASN A 73 -5.39 -3.73 6.31
C ASN A 73 -5.40 -3.49 7.83
N LYS A 74 -4.87 -2.34 8.30
CA LYS A 74 -4.94 -1.96 9.72
C LYS A 74 -6.38 -1.77 10.16
N ARG A 75 -7.19 -1.06 9.36
CA ARG A 75 -8.62 -0.84 9.66
C ARG A 75 -9.39 -2.15 9.69
N GLU A 76 -9.25 -2.99 8.68
CA GLU A 76 -9.90 -4.30 8.62
C GLU A 76 -9.53 -5.21 9.82
N ARG A 77 -8.24 -5.19 10.21
CA ARG A 77 -7.79 -5.93 11.41
C ARG A 77 -8.40 -5.37 12.69
N ALA A 78 -8.48 -4.07 12.83
CA ALA A 78 -9.10 -3.42 13.99
C ALA A 78 -10.59 -3.80 14.08
N GLU A 79 -11.34 -3.68 12.99
CA GLU A 79 -12.74 -4.06 12.89
C GLU A 79 -12.95 -5.54 13.23
N MET A 80 -12.12 -6.44 12.69
CA MET A 80 -12.16 -7.85 13.03
C MET A 80 -11.89 -8.12 14.51
N MET A 81 -10.93 -7.41 15.10
CA MET A 81 -10.61 -7.58 16.52
C MET A 81 -11.75 -7.07 17.43
N GLU A 82 -12.39 -5.97 17.06
CA GLU A 82 -13.55 -5.46 17.76
C GLU A 82 -14.76 -6.42 17.68
N ALA A 83 -15.06 -6.92 16.47
CA ALA A 83 -16.09 -7.91 16.27
C ALA A 83 -15.85 -9.18 17.12
N LYS A 84 -14.61 -9.66 17.15
CA LYS A 84 -14.24 -10.80 18.01
C LYS A 84 -14.43 -10.52 19.50
N LYS A 85 -14.06 -9.30 19.97
CA LYS A 85 -14.27 -8.89 21.37
C LYS A 85 -15.76 -8.84 21.74
N ILE A 86 -16.61 -8.33 20.84
CA ILE A 86 -18.05 -8.27 21.05
C ILE A 86 -18.63 -9.70 21.11
N ALA A 87 -18.29 -10.55 20.13
CA ALA A 87 -18.76 -11.93 20.11
C ALA A 87 -18.30 -12.72 21.36
N LEU A 88 -17.10 -12.47 21.86
CA LEU A 88 -16.62 -13.11 23.09
C LEU A 88 -17.40 -12.62 24.32
N LYS A 89 -17.66 -11.32 24.43
CA LYS A 89 -18.48 -10.76 25.52
C LYS A 89 -19.91 -11.35 25.52
N GLU A 90 -20.50 -11.47 24.34
CA GLU A 90 -21.83 -12.08 24.20
C GLU A 90 -21.84 -13.56 24.62
N LYS A 91 -20.83 -14.35 24.19
CA LYS A 91 -20.69 -15.74 24.64
C LYS A 91 -20.54 -15.83 26.16
N MET A 92 -19.68 -15.03 26.76
CA MET A 92 -19.49 -15.01 28.22
C MET A 92 -20.78 -14.62 28.96
N ALA A 93 -21.56 -13.67 28.42
CA ALA A 93 -22.84 -13.30 28.99
C ALA A 93 -23.87 -14.41 28.90
N ARG A 94 -23.95 -15.14 27.76
CA ARG A 94 -24.82 -16.33 27.59
C ARG A 94 -24.44 -17.46 28.54
N ASP A 95 -23.15 -17.77 28.64
CA ASP A 95 -22.65 -18.83 29.54
C ASP A 95 -22.96 -18.50 31.02
N LYS A 96 -22.80 -17.21 31.40
CA LYS A 96 -23.16 -16.76 32.75
C LYS A 96 -24.68 -16.90 33.02
N ALA A 97 -25.50 -16.49 32.07
CA ALA A 97 -26.96 -16.65 32.18
C ALA A 97 -27.35 -18.12 32.25
N LEU A 98 -26.77 -19.00 31.45
CA LEU A 98 -27.01 -20.44 31.48
C LEU A 98 -26.62 -21.06 32.84
N LYS A 99 -25.47 -20.71 33.37
CA LYS A 99 -25.03 -21.16 34.72
C LYS A 99 -26.02 -20.73 35.80
N ALA A 100 -26.49 -19.48 35.76
CA ALA A 100 -27.46 -18.99 36.72
C ALA A 100 -28.80 -19.74 36.63
N THR A 101 -29.26 -20.08 35.44
CA THR A 101 -30.49 -20.88 35.25
C THR A 101 -30.35 -22.32 35.75
N VAL A 102 -29.18 -22.94 35.53
CA VAL A 102 -28.88 -24.29 36.04
C VAL A 102 -28.80 -24.30 37.55
N GLU A 103 -28.15 -23.34 38.19
CA GLU A 103 -28.08 -23.22 39.64
C GLU A 103 -29.46 -23.00 40.26
N ALA A 104 -30.31 -22.16 39.63
CA ALA A 104 -31.69 -21.96 40.08
C ALA A 104 -32.52 -23.26 39.98
N ALA A 105 -32.35 -24.03 38.92
CA ALA A 105 -33.02 -25.32 38.75
C ALA A 105 -32.55 -26.36 39.80
N LEU A 106 -31.26 -26.44 40.07
CA LEU A 106 -30.72 -27.34 41.11
C LEU A 106 -31.28 -27.01 42.49
N LYS A 107 -31.31 -25.73 42.88
CA LYS A 107 -31.89 -25.28 44.16
C LYS A 107 -33.38 -25.67 44.28
N ARG A 108 -34.14 -25.58 43.17
CA ARG A 108 -35.56 -26.02 43.20
C ARG A 108 -35.70 -27.54 43.40
N VAL A 109 -34.85 -28.32 42.77
CA VAL A 109 -34.82 -29.78 42.94
C VAL A 109 -34.41 -30.17 44.37
N GLU A 110 -33.43 -29.53 44.93
CA GLU A 110 -33.01 -29.78 46.32
C GLU A 110 -34.10 -29.37 47.33
N ALA A 111 -34.75 -28.24 47.13
CA ALA A 111 -35.91 -27.85 47.96
C ALA A 111 -37.08 -28.82 47.85
N ALA A 112 -37.39 -29.35 46.66
CA ALA A 112 -38.40 -30.35 46.47
C ALA A 112 -38.08 -31.71 47.14
N LYS A 113 -36.83 -32.12 47.10
CA LYS A 113 -36.36 -33.33 47.80
C LYS A 113 -36.43 -33.19 49.33
N SER A 114 -36.08 -32.06 49.88
CA SER A 114 -36.20 -31.82 51.34
C SER A 114 -37.66 -31.76 51.82
N ALA A 115 -38.56 -31.25 50.96
CA ALA A 115 -40.01 -31.25 51.31
C ALA A 115 -40.64 -32.65 51.23
N HIS A 116 -40.12 -33.56 50.43
CA HIS A 116 -40.68 -34.91 50.31
C HIS A 116 -40.10 -35.90 51.34
N GLY A 117 -38.89 -35.64 51.86
CA GLY A 117 -38.27 -36.48 52.91
C GLY A 117 -38.86 -36.32 54.31
N SER A 118 -39.76 -35.38 54.53
CA SER A 118 -40.46 -35.17 55.84
C SER A 118 -41.77 -35.86 55.97
N GLN A 119 -42.19 -36.70 55.02
CA GLN A 119 -43.47 -37.38 55.05
C GLN A 119 -43.40 -38.88 55.34
N ASP A 120 -42.25 -39.46 55.54
CA ASP A 120 -42.07 -40.90 55.78
C ASP A 120 -41.73 -41.27 57.25
N ASP A 121 -41.85 -40.38 58.19
CA ASP A 121 -41.72 -40.66 59.63
C ASP A 121 -43.06 -40.28 60.35
N GLY A 122 -44.07 -41.13 60.11
CA GLY A 122 -45.36 -41.03 60.86
C GLY A 122 -46.11 -42.35 60.87
#